data_9f60cc30e8f9c42351d474bcef93e55c
#
_entry.id   9f60cc30e8f9c42351d474bcef93e55c
#
_cell.length_a   1.000
_cell.length_b   1.000
_cell.length_c   1.000
_cell.angle_alpha   90.00
_cell.angle_beta   90.00
_cell.angle_gamma   90.00
#
_symmetry.space_group_name_H-M   'P 1'
#
loop_
_entity.id
_entity.type
_entity.pdbx_description
1 polymer ?
#
loop_
_entity_poly.entity_id
_entity_poly.type
_entity_poly.pdbx_seq_one_letter_code
_entity_poly.pdbx_strand_id
1 'polypeptide(L)'
;MKYINYKIMKYIKTIPVLFLSCMLVAACSSRKKSDNSGALAATASPDRTAVPVKILSLAKSTISRTIDYTATILPYEEVNVVPSTPGRIEKINVEVGDRVSKGDELFLMDRTQLYQQKIQLGSLAKDLTRLDTLLRTGSIKQQQYDQLKTQYEVTRSAVEFMEANTHLKAPFSGVVTGKYFEDGEMYSGTPTTQSGRSAVVTLMQVNPLKIDVNISEQYYPLIKKGMKASVVADVYENEVFTGSVFRKAPTINAATRSFVTEIELPNRNDLLKPGMFVRVSMDLGEVEAFVVPSNAVLMQEGTNIRYIFLEENGRAKRVEVTLGKRFDDKLEVLSEFLKEGTGLVTE
;
A
#
# COMPACT_ATOMS: atom_id res chain seq x y z
N MET A 1 -6.56 7.81 40.70
CA MET A 1 -5.74 7.63 41.89
C MET A 1 -4.58 6.69 41.61
N LYS A 2 -3.37 7.19 41.81
CA LYS A 2 -1.99 6.70 41.80
C LYS A 2 -1.24 6.80 40.45
N TYR A 3 -0.51 7.88 40.38
CA TYR A 3 0.68 8.13 39.58
C TYR A 3 1.84 7.24 40.04
N ILE A 4 2.61 6.67 39.11
CA ILE A 4 3.98 6.23 39.36
C ILE A 4 4.89 6.89 38.34
N ASN A 5 5.66 7.87 38.83
CA ASN A 5 6.81 8.49 38.19
C ASN A 5 7.97 7.49 38.19
N TYR A 6 8.67 7.32 37.07
CA TYR A 6 10.03 6.79 37.07
C TYR A 6 11.02 7.86 36.61
N LYS A 7 11.87 8.17 37.59
CA LYS A 7 12.90 9.19 37.61
C LYS A 7 14.17 8.65 36.92
N ILE A 8 14.60 9.38 35.91
CA ILE A 8 15.90 9.16 35.22
C ILE A 8 17.02 9.58 36.18
N MET A 9 17.95 8.69 36.44
CA MET A 9 19.14 9.00 37.21
C MET A 9 20.36 9.02 36.30
N LYS A 10 20.88 10.27 36.10
CA LYS A 10 22.20 10.58 35.55
C LYS A 10 23.30 9.98 36.42
N TYR A 11 24.26 9.32 35.83
CA TYR A 11 25.57 9.16 36.41
C TYR A 11 26.65 9.67 35.45
N ILE A 12 27.12 10.86 35.77
CA ILE A 12 28.42 11.43 35.38
C ILE A 12 29.42 10.92 36.40
N LYS A 13 30.51 10.31 35.97
CA LYS A 13 31.76 10.26 36.76
C LYS A 13 32.93 10.58 35.87
N THR A 14 33.57 11.65 36.27
CA THR A 14 34.77 12.31 35.84
C THR A 14 36.03 11.64 36.40
N ILE A 15 37.12 11.58 35.56
CA ILE A 15 38.52 11.95 35.79
C ILE A 15 39.37 10.99 36.74
N PRO A 16 40.69 10.85 36.68
CA PRO A 16 41.65 11.86 36.23
C PRO A 16 42.86 11.40 35.34
N VAL A 17 43.45 12.40 34.72
CA VAL A 17 44.80 12.54 34.20
C VAL A 17 45.85 12.14 35.24
N LEU A 18 46.85 11.37 34.80
CA LEU A 18 48.16 11.40 35.48
C LEU A 18 49.29 11.40 34.46
N PHE A 19 50.05 12.47 34.53
CA PHE A 19 51.39 12.74 33.98
C PHE A 19 52.45 11.77 34.50
N LEU A 20 53.36 11.39 33.63
CA LEU A 20 54.80 11.19 34.00
C LEU A 20 55.57 10.93 32.71
N SER A 21 56.26 11.79 32.17
CA SER A 21 57.60 12.39 32.16
C SER A 21 58.78 11.42 32.24
N CYS A 22 59.77 11.73 31.36
CA CYS A 22 61.20 11.33 31.37
C CYS A 22 61.53 9.99 30.67
N MET A 23 62.55 9.85 29.85
CA MET A 23 63.85 10.53 29.73
C MET A 23 64.52 10.19 28.41
N LEU A 24 65.25 11.16 27.88
CA LEU A 24 66.22 11.07 26.81
C LEU A 24 67.39 10.06 27.12
N VAL A 25 67.82 9.35 26.09
CA VAL A 25 69.26 9.04 25.96
C VAL A 25 69.62 9.16 24.49
N ALA A 26 70.50 10.12 24.23
CA ALA A 26 71.18 10.30 22.97
C ALA A 26 72.50 9.41 23.00
N ALA A 27 72.77 8.76 21.88
CA ALA A 27 74.10 8.24 21.60
C ALA A 27 74.46 8.53 20.14
N CYS A 28 75.32 9.50 19.95
CA CYS A 28 76.08 9.74 18.73
C CYS A 28 77.18 8.67 18.58
N SER A 29 77.39 8.17 17.37
CA SER A 29 78.75 7.78 16.88
C SER A 29 78.73 7.70 15.36
N SER A 30 79.30 8.66 14.73
CA SER A 30 80.44 8.86 13.81
C SER A 30 80.52 7.96 12.57
N ARG A 31 80.37 8.60 11.45
CA ARG A 31 81.24 8.82 10.30
C ARG A 31 81.98 7.62 9.72
N LYS A 32 81.59 7.28 8.45
CA LYS A 32 82.67 7.05 7.42
C LYS A 32 82.06 7.37 6.01
N LYS A 33 82.71 8.31 5.37
CA LYS A 33 82.53 8.67 3.95
C LYS A 33 83.25 7.54 3.13
N SER A 34 82.59 7.06 2.13
CA SER A 34 83.25 6.36 1.03
C SER A 34 82.49 6.76 -0.24
N ASP A 35 83.14 7.58 -1.03
CA ASP A 35 82.79 7.87 -2.41
C ASP A 35 82.97 6.59 -3.23
N ASN A 36 81.92 6.18 -3.92
CA ASN A 36 82.08 5.38 -5.12
C ASN A 36 80.97 5.73 -6.13
N SER A 37 81.43 6.43 -7.16
CA SER A 37 80.69 6.70 -8.37
C SER A 37 80.40 5.36 -9.09
N GLY A 38 79.20 4.89 -9.04
CA GLY A 38 78.70 3.72 -9.76
C GLY A 38 77.47 4.07 -10.55
N ALA A 39 77.54 3.90 -11.82
CA ALA A 39 76.62 4.14 -12.92
C ALA A 39 75.11 3.98 -12.57
N LEU A 40 74.37 4.94 -13.02
CA LEU A 40 72.89 4.87 -13.11
C LEU A 40 72.54 3.66 -14.01
N ALA A 41 72.28 2.52 -13.40
CA ALA A 41 71.51 1.48 -14.06
C ALA A 41 70.07 1.96 -14.16
N ALA A 42 69.64 2.29 -15.36
CA ALA A 42 68.26 2.47 -15.70
C ALA A 42 67.50 1.23 -15.28
N THR A 43 66.65 1.35 -14.23
CA THR A 43 65.69 0.34 -13.90
C THR A 43 64.75 0.18 -15.06
N ALA A 44 64.96 -0.88 -15.82
CA ALA A 44 64.02 -1.31 -16.86
C ALA A 44 62.64 -1.49 -16.16
N SER A 45 61.66 -0.71 -16.58
CA SER A 45 60.27 -0.96 -16.28
C SER A 45 59.97 -2.43 -16.61
N PRO A 46 59.26 -3.17 -15.73
CA PRO A 46 58.90 -4.54 -16.06
C PRO A 46 58.13 -4.52 -17.35
N ASP A 47 58.60 -5.26 -18.33
CA ASP A 47 57.95 -5.50 -19.62
C ASP A 47 56.55 -6.02 -19.31
N ARG A 48 55.54 -5.11 -19.47
CA ARG A 48 54.14 -5.45 -19.26
C ARG A 48 53.70 -6.24 -20.48
N THR A 49 53.87 -7.57 -20.40
CA THR A 49 53.30 -8.47 -21.40
C THR A 49 51.83 -8.18 -21.54
N ALA A 50 51.43 -7.74 -22.74
CA ALA A 50 50.01 -7.51 -23.04
C ALA A 50 49.27 -8.85 -22.93
N VAL A 51 48.24 -8.89 -22.08
CA VAL A 51 47.39 -10.05 -21.95
C VAL A 51 46.27 -9.94 -23.03
N PRO A 52 46.06 -10.96 -23.84
CA PRO A 52 44.99 -10.95 -24.82
C PRO A 52 43.66 -10.96 -24.07
N VAL A 53 42.78 -10.03 -24.39
CA VAL A 53 41.45 -9.87 -23.79
C VAL A 53 40.38 -9.83 -24.86
N LYS A 54 39.19 -10.32 -24.54
CA LYS A 54 38.01 -10.15 -25.39
C LYS A 54 37.35 -8.80 -25.10
N ILE A 55 37.04 -8.06 -26.15
CA ILE A 55 36.38 -6.76 -26.06
C ILE A 55 34.99 -6.87 -26.68
N LEU A 56 33.98 -6.48 -25.91
CA LEU A 56 32.60 -6.31 -26.33
C LEU A 56 32.29 -4.81 -26.45
N SER A 57 31.74 -4.37 -27.57
CA SER A 57 31.29 -2.99 -27.70
C SER A 57 30.04 -2.77 -26.85
N LEU A 58 30.08 -1.78 -25.94
CA LEU A 58 28.95 -1.37 -25.14
C LEU A 58 27.85 -0.78 -26.03
N ALA A 59 26.68 -1.38 -25.98
CA ALA A 59 25.48 -0.85 -26.61
C ALA A 59 24.37 -0.74 -25.55
N LYS A 60 23.56 0.27 -25.69
CA LYS A 60 22.32 0.33 -24.93
C LYS A 60 21.34 -0.72 -25.45
N SER A 61 20.71 -1.39 -24.53
CA SER A 61 19.64 -2.33 -24.82
C SER A 61 18.35 -1.83 -24.18
N THR A 62 17.25 -1.99 -24.89
CA THR A 62 15.92 -1.73 -24.32
C THR A 62 15.58 -2.84 -23.33
N ILE A 63 15.36 -2.48 -22.09
CA ILE A 63 14.98 -3.39 -21.02
C ILE A 63 13.62 -3.01 -20.45
N SER A 64 12.78 -4.02 -20.17
CA SER A 64 11.53 -3.80 -19.45
C SER A 64 11.82 -3.64 -17.97
N ARG A 65 11.37 -2.56 -17.38
CA ARG A 65 11.52 -2.27 -15.95
C ARG A 65 10.26 -2.67 -15.22
N THR A 66 10.29 -3.80 -14.54
CA THR A 66 9.21 -4.28 -13.68
C THR A 66 9.55 -4.02 -12.21
N ILE A 67 8.51 -3.75 -11.42
CA ILE A 67 8.59 -3.69 -9.96
C ILE A 67 7.67 -4.74 -9.37
N ASP A 68 8.17 -5.43 -8.35
CA ASP A 68 7.47 -6.52 -7.69
C ASP A 68 7.24 -6.16 -6.22
N TYR A 69 5.99 -6.31 -5.77
CA TYR A 69 5.56 -6.06 -4.40
C TYR A 69 4.69 -7.19 -3.91
N THR A 70 4.63 -7.34 -2.60
CA THR A 70 3.71 -8.25 -1.94
C THR A 70 2.61 -7.45 -1.25
N ALA A 71 1.40 -7.97 -1.27
CA ALA A 71 0.25 -7.31 -0.67
C ALA A 71 -0.81 -8.32 -0.26
N THR A 72 -1.83 -7.85 0.44
CA THR A 72 -3.01 -8.66 0.79
C THR A 72 -4.21 -8.16 -0.02
N ILE A 73 -5.00 -9.09 -0.51
CA ILE A 73 -6.28 -8.76 -1.17
C ILE A 73 -7.25 -8.23 -0.13
N LEU A 74 -7.89 -7.13 -0.46
CA LEU A 74 -8.93 -6.49 0.34
C LEU A 74 -10.28 -6.57 -0.39
N PRO A 75 -11.41 -6.57 0.33
CA PRO A 75 -12.70 -6.34 -0.31
C PRO A 75 -12.72 -4.95 -0.95
N TYR A 76 -13.46 -4.77 -2.03
CA TYR A 76 -13.62 -3.44 -2.64
C TYR A 76 -14.30 -2.47 -1.69
N GLU A 77 -15.41 -2.91 -1.09
CA GLU A 77 -16.09 -2.23 -0.01
C GLU A 77 -16.44 -3.24 1.10
N GLU A 78 -16.38 -2.80 2.36
CA GLU A 78 -16.81 -3.52 3.53
C GLU A 78 -17.68 -2.62 4.37
N VAL A 79 -18.84 -3.11 4.77
CA VAL A 79 -19.74 -2.39 5.66
C VAL A 79 -20.26 -3.29 6.77
N ASN A 80 -20.24 -2.73 7.98
CA ASN A 80 -20.91 -3.31 9.14
C ASN A 80 -22.32 -2.72 9.21
N VAL A 81 -23.32 -3.51 8.86
CA VAL A 81 -24.70 -3.06 8.84
C VAL A 81 -25.27 -3.12 10.24
N VAL A 82 -25.72 -1.95 10.72
CA VAL A 82 -26.27 -1.78 12.07
C VAL A 82 -27.51 -0.88 12.01
N PRO A 83 -28.49 -1.07 12.89
CA PRO A 83 -29.56 -0.09 13.08
C PRO A 83 -29.01 1.16 13.78
N SER A 84 -29.58 2.33 13.50
CA SER A 84 -29.18 3.59 14.16
C SER A 84 -29.61 3.68 15.62
N THR A 85 -30.56 2.86 16.03
CA THR A 85 -31.12 2.85 17.39
C THR A 85 -31.08 1.43 17.96
N PRO A 86 -30.76 1.27 19.26
CA PRO A 86 -30.90 0.00 19.95
C PRO A 86 -32.33 -0.53 19.87
N GLY A 87 -32.47 -1.86 19.82
CA GLY A 87 -33.78 -2.49 19.75
C GLY A 87 -33.68 -4.00 19.56
N ARG A 88 -34.82 -4.67 19.62
CA ARG A 88 -34.90 -6.10 19.37
C ARG A 88 -34.83 -6.39 17.87
N ILE A 89 -34.01 -7.37 17.50
CA ILE A 89 -33.98 -7.92 16.15
C ILE A 89 -35.15 -8.87 16.01
N GLU A 90 -36.06 -8.61 15.07
CA GLU A 90 -37.21 -9.48 14.83
C GLU A 90 -36.80 -10.71 14.03
N LYS A 91 -36.02 -10.49 12.94
CA LYS A 91 -35.57 -11.55 12.03
C LYS A 91 -34.31 -11.15 11.25
N ILE A 92 -33.42 -12.09 11.06
CA ILE A 92 -32.27 -11.96 10.14
C ILE A 92 -32.55 -12.87 8.93
N ASN A 93 -32.55 -12.27 7.72
CA ASN A 93 -32.95 -12.96 6.48
C ASN A 93 -31.76 -13.57 5.74
N VAL A 94 -30.55 -13.46 6.27
CA VAL A 94 -29.31 -13.87 5.61
C VAL A 94 -28.41 -14.67 6.52
N GLU A 95 -27.61 -15.55 5.92
CA GLU A 95 -26.58 -16.33 6.61
C GLU A 95 -25.18 -15.99 6.07
N VAL A 96 -24.14 -16.37 6.83
CA VAL A 96 -22.73 -16.19 6.40
C VAL A 96 -22.48 -17.03 5.15
N GLY A 97 -21.99 -16.37 4.10
CA GLY A 97 -21.77 -16.96 2.79
C GLY A 97 -22.82 -16.59 1.76
N ASP A 98 -23.97 -16.06 2.16
CA ASP A 98 -25.03 -15.66 1.24
C ASP A 98 -24.61 -14.48 0.35
N ARG A 99 -25.07 -14.52 -0.89
CA ARG A 99 -24.96 -13.41 -1.85
C ARG A 99 -26.22 -12.58 -1.84
N VAL A 100 -26.03 -11.30 -1.70
CA VAL A 100 -27.12 -10.31 -1.69
C VAL A 100 -26.90 -9.27 -2.76
N SER A 101 -28.01 -8.78 -3.30
CA SER A 101 -28.03 -7.65 -4.23
C SER A 101 -28.29 -6.34 -3.45
N LYS A 102 -27.84 -5.23 -4.01
CA LYS A 102 -28.16 -3.91 -3.45
C LYS A 102 -29.65 -3.76 -3.27
N GLY A 103 -30.07 -3.42 -2.04
CA GLY A 103 -31.48 -3.21 -1.67
C GLY A 103 -32.18 -4.44 -1.07
N ASP A 104 -31.55 -5.62 -1.10
CA ASP A 104 -32.08 -6.80 -0.43
C ASP A 104 -32.16 -6.57 1.08
N GLU A 105 -33.22 -7.07 1.72
CA GLU A 105 -33.41 -6.95 3.16
C GLU A 105 -32.53 -7.94 3.91
N LEU A 106 -31.60 -7.42 4.70
CA LEU A 106 -30.65 -8.22 5.48
C LEU A 106 -31.28 -8.67 6.79
N PHE A 107 -31.88 -7.74 7.52
CA PHE A 107 -32.55 -8.04 8.77
C PHE A 107 -33.62 -7.01 9.10
N LEU A 108 -34.49 -7.38 10.00
CA LEU A 108 -35.67 -6.66 10.42
C LEU A 108 -35.62 -6.40 11.92
N MET A 109 -35.80 -5.15 12.32
CA MET A 109 -35.99 -4.75 13.72
C MET A 109 -37.45 -4.79 14.12
N ASP A 110 -37.74 -4.77 15.45
CA ASP A 110 -39.11 -4.67 15.97
C ASP A 110 -39.88 -3.52 15.34
N ARG A 111 -41.03 -3.84 14.76
CA ARG A 111 -41.89 -2.91 13.98
C ARG A 111 -42.99 -2.25 14.77
N THR A 112 -43.11 -2.55 16.07
CA THR A 112 -44.26 -2.09 16.88
C THR A 112 -44.39 -0.59 16.85
N GLN A 113 -43.34 0.16 17.09
CA GLN A 113 -43.36 1.62 17.05
C GLN A 113 -43.60 2.18 15.63
N LEU A 114 -43.01 1.54 14.61
CA LEU A 114 -43.22 1.93 13.22
C LEU A 114 -44.69 1.81 12.84
N TYR A 115 -45.39 0.71 13.21
CA TYR A 115 -46.81 0.55 12.94
C TYR A 115 -47.66 1.59 13.65
N GLN A 116 -47.37 1.90 14.92
CA GLN A 116 -48.08 2.96 15.65
C GLN A 116 -47.96 4.32 14.95
N GLN A 117 -46.74 4.68 14.53
CA GLN A 117 -46.50 5.94 13.81
C GLN A 117 -47.15 5.96 12.43
N LYS A 118 -47.19 4.83 11.70
CA LYS A 118 -47.88 4.72 10.43
C LYS A 118 -49.39 4.91 10.57
N ILE A 119 -49.99 4.38 11.64
CA ILE A 119 -51.42 4.61 11.92
C ILE A 119 -51.69 6.09 12.19
N GLN A 120 -50.83 6.73 13.01
CA GLN A 120 -50.92 8.16 13.30
C GLN A 120 -50.79 9.01 12.04
N LEU A 121 -49.82 8.71 11.18
CA LEU A 121 -49.61 9.38 9.90
C LEU A 121 -50.85 9.23 8.97
N GLY A 122 -51.41 8.01 8.92
CA GLY A 122 -52.63 7.74 8.15
C GLY A 122 -53.84 8.54 8.63
N SER A 123 -53.97 8.76 9.94
CA SER A 123 -55.01 9.64 10.50
C SER A 123 -54.79 11.09 10.08
N LEU A 124 -53.59 11.62 10.25
CA LEU A 124 -53.22 12.98 9.88
C LEU A 124 -53.40 13.23 8.37
N ALA A 125 -53.09 12.25 7.52
CA ALA A 125 -53.32 12.33 6.08
C ALA A 125 -54.80 12.51 5.71
N LYS A 126 -55.69 11.75 6.37
CA LYS A 126 -57.12 11.87 6.16
C LYS A 126 -57.66 13.23 6.62
N ASP A 127 -57.22 13.70 7.77
CA ASP A 127 -57.62 15.00 8.31
C ASP A 127 -57.08 16.14 7.44
N LEU A 128 -55.85 16.04 6.92
CA LEU A 128 -55.29 17.04 6.00
C LEU A 128 -56.12 17.12 4.71
N THR A 129 -56.50 15.98 4.15
CA THR A 129 -57.36 15.94 2.94
C THR A 129 -58.70 16.58 3.20
N ARG A 130 -59.30 16.37 4.39
CA ARG A 130 -60.56 16.99 4.80
C ARG A 130 -60.41 18.50 4.96
N LEU A 131 -59.34 18.94 5.63
CA LEU A 131 -59.08 20.38 5.79
C LEU A 131 -58.75 21.08 4.46
N ASP A 132 -58.09 20.42 3.52
CA ASP A 132 -57.84 20.96 2.18
C ASP A 132 -59.13 21.29 1.47
N THR A 133 -60.13 20.39 1.56
CA THR A 133 -61.47 20.62 0.98
C THR A 133 -62.18 21.81 1.65
N LEU A 134 -62.16 21.91 2.99
CA LEU A 134 -62.76 23.02 3.75
C LEU A 134 -62.05 24.36 3.50
N LEU A 135 -60.73 24.34 3.30
CA LEU A 135 -59.99 25.52 2.95
C LEU A 135 -60.38 26.07 1.58
N ARG A 136 -60.53 25.20 0.58
CA ARG A 136 -60.98 25.59 -0.77
C ARG A 136 -62.41 26.19 -0.79
N THR A 137 -63.28 25.78 0.14
CA THR A 137 -64.56 26.35 0.33
C THR A 137 -64.63 27.60 1.21
N GLY A 138 -63.45 28.04 1.71
CA GLY A 138 -63.35 29.20 2.62
C GLY A 138 -63.88 28.95 4.04
N SER A 139 -64.15 27.69 4.41
CA SER A 139 -64.77 27.32 5.69
C SER A 139 -63.79 27.30 6.87
N ILE A 140 -62.48 27.34 6.60
CA ILE A 140 -61.41 27.37 7.63
C ILE A 140 -60.35 28.42 7.29
N LYS A 141 -59.53 28.81 8.30
CA LYS A 141 -58.41 29.71 8.10
C LYS A 141 -57.20 28.96 7.59
N GLN A 142 -56.41 29.61 6.75
CA GLN A 142 -55.12 29.09 6.24
C GLN A 142 -54.24 28.56 7.38
N GLN A 143 -54.16 29.28 8.49
CA GLN A 143 -53.36 28.91 9.65
C GLN A 143 -53.67 27.50 10.19
N GLN A 144 -54.95 27.09 10.21
CA GLN A 144 -55.37 25.77 10.68
C GLN A 144 -54.90 24.64 9.76
N TYR A 145 -54.98 24.90 8.46
CA TYR A 145 -54.43 23.97 7.46
C TYR A 145 -52.90 23.84 7.59
N ASP A 146 -52.19 24.96 7.69
CA ASP A 146 -50.73 24.98 7.79
C ASP A 146 -50.23 24.29 9.07
N GLN A 147 -50.89 24.43 10.19
CA GLN A 147 -50.59 23.71 11.43
C GLN A 147 -50.70 22.19 11.27
N LEU A 148 -51.81 21.71 10.69
CA LEU A 148 -51.99 20.27 10.46
C LEU A 148 -51.02 19.73 9.43
N LYS A 149 -50.74 20.50 8.38
CA LYS A 149 -49.73 20.15 7.36
C LYS A 149 -48.35 19.99 7.98
N THR A 150 -47.94 20.93 8.82
CA THR A 150 -46.66 20.82 9.54
C THR A 150 -46.62 19.58 10.41
N GLN A 151 -47.67 19.27 11.15
CA GLN A 151 -47.74 18.06 11.98
C GLN A 151 -47.66 16.77 11.13
N TYR A 152 -48.32 16.75 9.98
CA TYR A 152 -48.25 15.65 9.03
C TYR A 152 -46.84 15.46 8.49
N GLU A 153 -46.14 16.53 8.08
CA GLU A 153 -44.79 16.48 7.54
C GLU A 153 -43.77 16.00 8.60
N VAL A 154 -43.87 16.47 9.84
CA VAL A 154 -43.03 16.01 10.94
C VAL A 154 -43.25 14.51 11.20
N THR A 155 -44.53 14.07 11.30
CA THR A 155 -44.85 12.66 11.54
C THR A 155 -44.41 11.78 10.37
N ARG A 156 -44.52 12.27 9.14
CA ARG A 156 -44.05 11.60 7.93
C ARG A 156 -42.54 11.39 7.97
N SER A 157 -41.77 12.43 8.28
CA SER A 157 -40.31 12.32 8.43
C SER A 157 -39.93 11.34 9.52
N ALA A 158 -40.65 11.30 10.64
CA ALA A 158 -40.43 10.32 11.71
C ALA A 158 -40.67 8.87 11.24
N VAL A 159 -41.75 8.64 10.47
CA VAL A 159 -42.06 7.33 9.88
C VAL A 159 -40.98 6.90 8.88
N GLU A 160 -40.54 7.79 7.98
CA GLU A 160 -39.48 7.50 7.00
C GLU A 160 -38.16 7.12 7.70
N PHE A 161 -37.78 7.85 8.77
CA PHE A 161 -36.61 7.51 9.58
C PHE A 161 -36.76 6.14 10.25
N MET A 162 -37.92 5.88 10.89
CA MET A 162 -38.14 4.57 11.54
C MET A 162 -38.14 3.44 10.52
N GLU A 163 -38.71 3.63 9.34
CA GLU A 163 -38.75 2.62 8.29
C GLU A 163 -37.31 2.26 7.81
N ALA A 164 -36.48 3.27 7.58
CA ALA A 164 -35.08 3.07 7.19
C ALA A 164 -34.26 2.35 8.28
N ASN A 165 -34.62 2.51 9.56
CA ASN A 165 -33.94 1.86 10.68
C ASN A 165 -34.57 0.54 11.15
N THR A 166 -35.73 0.19 10.60
CA THR A 166 -36.41 -1.08 10.90
C THR A 166 -36.13 -2.13 9.82
N HIS A 167 -36.12 -1.73 8.55
CA HIS A 167 -35.83 -2.57 7.38
C HIS A 167 -34.41 -2.31 6.90
N LEU A 168 -33.44 -3.05 7.44
CA LEU A 168 -32.04 -2.85 7.10
C LEU A 168 -31.71 -3.58 5.80
N LYS A 169 -31.31 -2.81 4.80
CA LYS A 169 -31.05 -3.28 3.43
C LYS A 169 -29.57 -3.23 3.07
N ALA A 170 -29.18 -4.08 2.12
CA ALA A 170 -27.83 -4.10 1.58
C ALA A 170 -27.51 -2.79 0.81
N PRO A 171 -26.48 -2.03 1.19
CA PRO A 171 -26.11 -0.79 0.52
C PRO A 171 -25.49 -1.02 -0.86
N PHE A 172 -24.87 -2.18 -1.06
CA PHE A 172 -24.29 -2.65 -2.32
C PHE A 172 -24.47 -4.16 -2.45
N SER A 173 -24.23 -4.71 -3.65
CA SER A 173 -24.25 -6.15 -3.89
C SER A 173 -22.96 -6.79 -3.42
N GLY A 174 -23.04 -7.87 -2.65
CA GLY A 174 -21.87 -8.51 -2.05
C GLY A 174 -22.16 -9.85 -1.40
N VAL A 175 -21.26 -10.28 -0.53
CA VAL A 175 -21.35 -11.52 0.24
C VAL A 175 -21.38 -11.18 1.71
N VAL A 176 -22.26 -11.84 2.45
CA VAL A 176 -22.33 -11.76 3.92
C VAL A 176 -21.15 -12.51 4.51
N THR A 177 -20.29 -11.83 5.25
CA THR A 177 -19.06 -12.41 5.81
C THR A 177 -19.12 -12.55 7.33
N GLY A 178 -20.08 -11.90 7.97
CA GLY A 178 -20.30 -12.01 9.41
C GLY A 178 -21.77 -11.84 9.78
N LYS A 179 -22.24 -12.65 10.73
CA LYS A 179 -23.52 -12.56 11.41
C LYS A 179 -23.22 -12.66 12.90
N TYR A 180 -23.64 -11.68 13.67
CA TYR A 180 -23.23 -11.53 15.08
C TYR A 180 -24.38 -11.62 16.07
N PHE A 181 -25.61 -11.73 15.56
CA PHE A 181 -26.84 -11.83 16.33
C PHE A 181 -27.75 -12.89 15.74
N GLU A 182 -28.69 -13.36 16.58
CA GLU A 182 -29.75 -14.28 16.18
C GLU A 182 -31.13 -13.63 16.28
N ASP A 183 -32.12 -14.27 15.68
CA ASP A 183 -33.50 -13.84 15.74
C ASP A 183 -33.99 -13.69 17.22
N GLY A 184 -34.59 -12.57 17.53
CA GLY A 184 -35.10 -12.25 18.82
C GLY A 184 -34.13 -11.60 19.80
N GLU A 185 -32.86 -11.50 19.48
CA GLU A 185 -31.85 -10.87 20.33
C GLU A 185 -31.99 -9.35 20.38
N MET A 186 -31.39 -8.75 21.41
CA MET A 186 -31.40 -7.30 21.63
C MET A 186 -30.09 -6.68 21.13
N TYR A 187 -30.16 -5.85 20.13
CA TYR A 187 -29.05 -4.99 19.71
C TYR A 187 -28.91 -3.80 20.66
N SER A 188 -27.76 -3.65 21.29
CA SER A 188 -27.49 -2.60 22.29
C SER A 188 -26.49 -1.52 21.78
N GLY A 189 -25.92 -1.67 20.59
CA GLY A 189 -24.89 -0.77 20.05
C GLY A 189 -23.47 -1.07 20.53
N THR A 190 -23.27 -2.12 21.31
CA THR A 190 -21.93 -2.53 21.75
C THR A 190 -21.11 -3.13 20.60
N PRO A 191 -19.76 -2.99 20.64
CA PRO A 191 -18.90 -3.63 19.65
C PRO A 191 -19.05 -5.14 19.63
N THR A 192 -19.20 -5.72 18.44
CA THR A 192 -19.39 -7.17 18.23
C THR A 192 -18.34 -7.79 17.32
N THR A 193 -17.64 -6.96 16.51
CA THR A 193 -16.59 -7.44 15.62
C THR A 193 -15.23 -7.48 16.31
N GLN A 194 -14.30 -8.29 15.78
CA GLN A 194 -12.91 -8.32 16.25
C GLN A 194 -12.21 -6.95 16.10
N SER A 195 -12.62 -6.13 15.15
CA SER A 195 -12.11 -4.77 14.96
C SER A 195 -12.69 -3.75 15.96
N GLY A 196 -13.50 -4.17 16.94
CA GLY A 196 -14.12 -3.29 17.93
C GLY A 196 -15.26 -2.43 17.36
N ARG A 197 -15.84 -2.80 16.22
CA ARG A 197 -17.00 -2.13 15.61
C ARG A 197 -18.28 -2.88 15.95
N SER A 198 -19.40 -2.15 16.02
CA SER A 198 -20.72 -2.77 16.13
C SER A 198 -21.14 -3.28 14.76
N ALA A 199 -21.70 -4.48 14.69
CA ALA A 199 -22.30 -5.04 13.48
C ALA A 199 -23.40 -6.02 13.88
N VAL A 200 -24.52 -6.04 13.17
CA VAL A 200 -25.47 -7.15 13.12
C VAL A 200 -25.05 -8.11 12.02
N VAL A 201 -24.77 -7.55 10.86
CA VAL A 201 -24.28 -8.28 9.68
C VAL A 201 -23.14 -7.51 9.05
N THR A 202 -22.07 -8.20 8.63
CA THR A 202 -20.98 -7.63 7.82
C THR A 202 -21.15 -8.07 6.38
N LEU A 203 -21.15 -7.09 5.47
CA LEU A 203 -21.25 -7.29 4.03
C LEU A 203 -19.97 -6.85 3.35
N MET A 204 -19.41 -7.67 2.46
CA MET A 204 -18.23 -7.39 1.66
C MET A 204 -18.53 -7.47 0.16
N GLN A 205 -18.07 -6.48 -0.59
CA GLN A 205 -18.04 -6.56 -2.04
C GLN A 205 -16.77 -7.30 -2.46
N VAL A 206 -16.95 -8.48 -3.08
CA VAL A 206 -15.86 -9.39 -3.47
C VAL A 206 -15.58 -9.40 -4.98
N ASN A 207 -16.33 -8.60 -5.75
CA ASN A 207 -16.08 -8.39 -7.17
C ASN A 207 -16.51 -6.96 -7.57
N PRO A 208 -15.55 -6.11 -8.00
CA PRO A 208 -14.12 -6.38 -8.01
C PRO A 208 -13.52 -6.51 -6.60
N LEU A 209 -12.27 -6.89 -6.51
CA LEU A 209 -11.44 -6.82 -5.31
C LEU A 209 -10.48 -5.64 -5.40
N LYS A 210 -9.83 -5.33 -4.30
CA LYS A 210 -8.88 -4.24 -4.18
C LYS A 210 -7.57 -4.74 -3.58
N ILE A 211 -6.45 -4.19 -4.05
CA ILE A 211 -5.12 -4.44 -3.51
C ILE A 211 -4.45 -3.10 -3.26
N ASP A 212 -4.03 -2.85 -2.03
CA ASP A 212 -3.26 -1.67 -1.67
C ASP A 212 -1.77 -2.03 -1.63
N VAL A 213 -0.99 -1.43 -2.53
CA VAL A 213 0.45 -1.65 -2.65
C VAL A 213 1.19 -0.39 -2.23
N ASN A 214 2.16 -0.54 -1.30
CA ASN A 214 3.04 0.53 -0.89
C ASN A 214 4.25 0.61 -1.82
N ILE A 215 4.27 1.58 -2.73
CA ILE A 215 5.30 1.76 -3.75
C ILE A 215 6.27 2.85 -3.32
N SER A 216 7.59 2.63 -3.54
CA SER A 216 8.62 3.62 -3.23
C SER A 216 8.41 4.94 -3.99
N GLU A 217 8.67 6.08 -3.31
CA GLU A 217 8.49 7.44 -3.85
C GLU A 217 9.18 7.68 -5.20
N GLN A 218 10.32 7.03 -5.46
CA GLN A 218 11.06 7.14 -6.71
C GLN A 218 10.24 6.76 -7.95
N TYR A 219 9.25 5.87 -7.80
CA TYR A 219 8.38 5.43 -8.89
C TYR A 219 7.11 6.28 -9.03
N TYR A 220 6.92 7.28 -8.17
CA TYR A 220 5.71 8.11 -8.19
C TYR A 220 5.38 8.71 -9.56
N PRO A 221 6.36 9.30 -10.32
CA PRO A 221 6.07 9.86 -11.63
C PRO A 221 5.74 8.81 -12.69
N LEU A 222 6.18 7.56 -12.51
CA LEU A 222 6.01 6.49 -13.47
C LEU A 222 4.65 5.78 -13.35
N ILE A 223 4.11 5.69 -12.13
CA ILE A 223 2.81 5.04 -11.88
C ILE A 223 1.69 5.94 -12.38
N LYS A 224 0.84 5.39 -13.27
CA LYS A 224 -0.30 6.09 -13.87
C LYS A 224 -1.57 5.28 -13.68
N LYS A 225 -2.71 5.98 -13.58
CA LYS A 225 -4.03 5.34 -13.56
C LYS A 225 -4.23 4.50 -14.84
N GLY A 226 -4.79 3.30 -14.68
CA GLY A 226 -5.04 2.36 -15.77
C GLY A 226 -3.85 1.47 -16.14
N MET A 227 -2.66 1.64 -15.52
CA MET A 227 -1.55 0.70 -15.72
C MET A 227 -1.95 -0.70 -15.31
N LYS A 228 -1.57 -1.69 -16.11
CA LYS A 228 -1.80 -3.10 -15.80
C LYS A 228 -0.88 -3.57 -14.70
N ALA A 229 -1.42 -4.41 -13.82
CA ALA A 229 -0.70 -5.11 -12.78
C ALA A 229 -0.97 -6.62 -12.91
N SER A 230 0.07 -7.41 -12.97
CA SER A 230 -0.01 -8.86 -12.92
C SER A 230 -0.03 -9.28 -11.46
N VAL A 231 -1.01 -10.07 -11.07
CA VAL A 231 -1.24 -10.51 -9.69
C VAL A 231 -1.19 -12.03 -9.65
N VAL A 232 -0.33 -12.59 -8.82
CA VAL A 232 -0.22 -14.02 -8.57
C VAL A 232 -0.50 -14.27 -7.09
N ALA A 233 -1.51 -15.12 -6.82
CA ALA A 233 -1.81 -15.55 -5.47
C ALA A 233 -1.01 -16.83 -5.14
N ASP A 234 -0.43 -16.90 -3.96
CA ASP A 234 0.39 -18.06 -3.55
C ASP A 234 -0.42 -19.39 -3.55
N VAL A 235 -1.75 -19.30 -3.44
CA VAL A 235 -2.66 -20.47 -3.53
C VAL A 235 -2.87 -20.92 -4.98
N TYR A 236 -2.66 -20.04 -5.96
CA TYR A 236 -2.87 -20.28 -7.39
C TYR A 236 -1.61 -19.89 -8.18
N GLU A 237 -0.48 -20.57 -7.90
CA GLU A 237 0.85 -20.22 -8.44
C GLU A 237 0.93 -20.21 -9.97
N ASN A 238 0.09 -20.99 -10.64
CA ASN A 238 0.06 -21.10 -12.11
C ASN A 238 -0.95 -20.18 -12.78
N GLU A 239 -1.70 -19.39 -12.00
CA GLU A 239 -2.70 -18.48 -12.54
C GLU A 239 -2.26 -17.03 -12.35
N VAL A 240 -2.24 -16.27 -13.45
CA VAL A 240 -1.95 -14.84 -13.45
C VAL A 240 -3.24 -14.06 -13.60
N PHE A 241 -3.59 -13.32 -12.56
CA PHE A 241 -4.73 -12.42 -12.60
C PHE A 241 -4.26 -11.03 -13.04
N THR A 242 -5.08 -10.36 -13.83
CA THR A 242 -4.76 -9.02 -14.32
C THR A 242 -5.62 -8.00 -13.63
N GLY A 243 -4.97 -7.14 -12.84
CA GLY A 243 -5.56 -5.93 -12.26
C GLY A 243 -5.14 -4.68 -13.01
N SER A 244 -5.68 -3.55 -12.58
CA SER A 244 -5.29 -2.24 -13.08
C SER A 244 -5.21 -1.22 -11.95
N VAL A 245 -4.26 -0.28 -12.07
CA VAL A 245 -4.14 0.84 -11.13
C VAL A 245 -5.40 1.71 -11.19
N PHE A 246 -6.19 1.71 -10.14
CA PHE A 246 -7.38 2.54 -10.00
C PHE A 246 -7.01 3.97 -9.62
N ARG A 247 -6.17 4.11 -8.58
CA ARG A 247 -5.66 5.40 -8.10
C ARG A 247 -4.33 5.23 -7.35
N LYS A 248 -3.58 6.32 -7.27
CA LYS A 248 -2.43 6.44 -6.37
C LYS A 248 -2.70 7.53 -5.34
N ALA A 249 -2.23 7.35 -4.12
CA ALA A 249 -2.36 8.35 -3.08
C ALA A 249 -1.65 9.66 -3.50
N PRO A 250 -2.25 10.83 -3.25
CA PRO A 250 -1.60 12.11 -3.54
C PRO A 250 -0.50 12.47 -2.54
N THR A 251 -0.36 11.70 -1.47
CA THR A 251 0.59 11.92 -0.36
C THR A 251 1.59 10.79 -0.26
N ILE A 252 2.80 11.13 0.17
CA ILE A 252 3.88 10.19 0.47
C ILE A 252 4.02 10.06 1.98
N ASN A 253 4.10 8.84 2.47
CA ASN A 253 4.41 8.57 3.87
C ASN A 253 5.90 8.85 4.10
N ALA A 254 6.21 9.87 4.89
CA ALA A 254 7.59 10.31 5.14
C ALA A 254 8.44 9.27 5.91
N ALA A 255 7.81 8.43 6.74
CA ALA A 255 8.53 7.41 7.52
C ALA A 255 8.97 6.23 6.64
N THR A 256 8.13 5.80 5.70
CA THR A 256 8.41 4.65 4.83
C THR A 256 8.90 5.06 3.44
N ARG A 257 8.91 6.36 3.11
CA ARG A 257 9.24 6.86 1.77
C ARG A 257 8.46 6.16 0.66
N SER A 258 7.16 5.93 0.89
CA SER A 258 6.28 5.21 -0.02
C SER A 258 4.92 5.87 -0.14
N PHE A 259 4.21 5.56 -1.21
CA PHE A 259 2.82 5.96 -1.44
C PHE A 259 1.95 4.74 -1.71
N VAL A 260 0.70 4.81 -1.29
CA VAL A 260 -0.28 3.75 -1.54
C VAL A 260 -0.78 3.84 -2.98
N THR A 261 -0.73 2.72 -3.68
CA THR A 261 -1.36 2.53 -4.98
C THR A 261 -2.45 1.47 -4.86
N GLU A 262 -3.67 1.88 -5.14
CA GLU A 262 -4.84 1.00 -5.13
C GLU A 262 -5.02 0.37 -6.52
N ILE A 263 -5.02 -0.94 -6.55
CA ILE A 263 -5.20 -1.74 -7.75
C ILE A 263 -6.57 -2.42 -7.68
N GLU A 264 -7.39 -2.22 -8.70
CA GLU A 264 -8.66 -2.91 -8.87
C GLU A 264 -8.42 -4.25 -9.59
N LEU A 265 -8.96 -5.33 -9.03
CA LEU A 265 -8.78 -6.69 -9.51
C LEU A 265 -10.16 -7.34 -9.76
N PRO A 266 -10.54 -7.59 -11.03
CA PRO A 266 -11.76 -8.32 -11.35
C PRO A 266 -11.72 -9.76 -10.81
N ASN A 267 -12.81 -10.20 -10.17
CA ASN A 267 -12.92 -11.52 -9.55
C ASN A 267 -14.21 -12.23 -9.99
N ARG A 268 -14.38 -12.40 -11.30
CA ARG A 268 -15.63 -12.95 -11.87
C ARG A 268 -15.91 -14.40 -11.46
N ASN A 269 -14.86 -15.18 -11.26
CA ASN A 269 -14.95 -16.61 -10.93
C ASN A 269 -14.92 -16.86 -9.40
N ASP A 270 -14.87 -15.81 -8.59
CA ASP A 270 -14.76 -15.87 -7.12
C ASP A 270 -13.63 -16.75 -6.58
N LEU A 271 -12.59 -16.96 -7.35
CA LEU A 271 -11.41 -17.74 -6.93
C LEU A 271 -10.65 -16.99 -5.82
N LEU A 272 -10.47 -15.69 -5.99
CA LEU A 272 -9.75 -14.89 -5.04
C LEU A 272 -10.67 -14.47 -3.88
N LYS A 273 -10.11 -14.49 -2.66
CA LYS A 273 -10.84 -14.08 -1.46
C LYS A 273 -10.10 -12.94 -0.75
N PRO A 274 -10.81 -11.99 -0.15
CA PRO A 274 -10.20 -11.04 0.77
C PRO A 274 -9.38 -11.76 1.84
N GLY A 275 -8.21 -11.21 2.17
CA GLY A 275 -7.26 -11.84 3.09
C GLY A 275 -6.18 -12.70 2.43
N MET A 276 -6.32 -13.10 1.16
CA MET A 276 -5.28 -13.83 0.46
C MET A 276 -4.05 -12.95 0.23
N PHE A 277 -2.87 -13.57 0.35
CA PHE A 277 -1.59 -12.95 0.07
C PHE A 277 -1.27 -13.08 -1.41
N VAL A 278 -0.76 -12.00 -2.00
CA VAL A 278 -0.47 -11.93 -3.44
C VAL A 278 0.84 -11.23 -3.74
N ARG A 279 1.46 -11.62 -4.83
CA ARG A 279 2.57 -10.95 -5.45
C ARG A 279 2.05 -10.12 -6.63
N VAL A 280 2.39 -8.85 -6.63
CA VAL A 280 1.95 -7.87 -7.63
C VAL A 280 3.15 -7.39 -8.41
N SER A 281 3.14 -7.60 -9.72
CA SER A 281 4.17 -7.15 -10.66
C SER A 281 3.60 -6.07 -11.57
N MET A 282 4.26 -4.93 -11.65
CA MET A 282 3.88 -3.83 -12.55
C MET A 282 5.01 -3.52 -13.51
N ASP A 283 4.66 -3.38 -14.78
CA ASP A 283 5.60 -2.96 -15.83
C ASP A 283 5.62 -1.43 -15.90
N LEU A 284 6.78 -0.84 -15.62
CA LEU A 284 7.02 0.60 -15.70
C LEU A 284 7.38 1.09 -17.11
N GLY A 285 7.38 0.17 -18.08
CA GLY A 285 7.75 0.44 -19.45
C GLY A 285 9.22 0.12 -19.75
N GLU A 286 9.59 0.40 -20.96
CA GLU A 286 10.92 0.15 -21.48
C GLU A 286 11.84 1.34 -21.22
N VAL A 287 13.08 1.05 -20.84
CA VAL A 287 14.15 2.03 -20.69
C VAL A 287 15.40 1.54 -21.39
N GLU A 288 16.15 2.47 -21.96
CA GLU A 288 17.48 2.16 -22.50
C GLU A 288 18.50 2.09 -21.35
N ALA A 289 19.19 0.97 -21.27
CA ALA A 289 20.22 0.75 -20.26
C ALA A 289 21.42 0.00 -20.82
N PHE A 290 22.59 0.17 -20.21
CA PHE A 290 23.74 -0.66 -20.52
C PHE A 290 23.60 -2.00 -19.82
N VAL A 291 23.55 -3.06 -20.61
CA VAL A 291 23.42 -4.45 -20.11
C VAL A 291 24.69 -5.20 -20.53
N VAL A 292 25.41 -5.70 -19.53
CA VAL A 292 26.69 -6.37 -19.73
C VAL A 292 26.62 -7.82 -19.24
N PRO A 293 27.43 -8.74 -19.80
CA PRO A 293 27.54 -10.10 -19.28
C PRO A 293 27.99 -10.09 -17.80
N SER A 294 27.44 -10.98 -17.00
CA SER A 294 27.72 -11.02 -15.56
C SER A 294 29.21 -11.31 -15.23
N ASN A 295 29.91 -12.02 -16.12
CA ASN A 295 31.35 -12.31 -15.97
C ASN A 295 32.24 -11.07 -16.20
N ALA A 296 31.75 -10.01 -16.88
CA ALA A 296 32.47 -8.76 -17.04
C ALA A 296 32.42 -7.86 -15.79
N VAL A 297 31.55 -8.16 -14.84
CA VAL A 297 31.40 -7.38 -13.61
C VAL A 297 32.16 -8.05 -12.48
N LEU A 298 33.19 -7.38 -12.00
CA LEU A 298 34.05 -7.85 -10.94
C LEU A 298 33.69 -7.19 -9.61
N MET A 299 34.03 -7.87 -8.52
CA MET A 299 33.88 -7.36 -7.16
C MET A 299 35.26 -7.17 -6.53
N GLN A 300 35.45 -6.04 -5.87
CA GLN A 300 36.68 -5.81 -5.10
C GLN A 300 36.59 -6.63 -3.80
N GLU A 301 37.61 -7.47 -3.56
CA GLU A 301 37.68 -8.27 -2.36
C GLU A 301 37.60 -7.44 -1.08
N GLY A 302 36.83 -7.93 -0.11
CA GLY A 302 36.58 -7.25 1.17
C GLY A 302 35.67 -6.02 1.10
N THR A 303 35.05 -5.74 -0.05
CA THR A 303 34.13 -4.62 -0.24
C THR A 303 32.90 -5.01 -1.07
N ASN A 304 31.88 -4.14 -1.10
CA ASN A 304 30.73 -4.28 -2.00
C ASN A 304 30.90 -3.51 -3.32
N ILE A 305 32.10 -2.98 -3.58
CA ILE A 305 32.37 -2.18 -4.78
C ILE A 305 32.38 -3.09 -6.00
N ARG A 306 31.57 -2.77 -6.99
CA ARG A 306 31.53 -3.43 -8.29
C ARG A 306 32.21 -2.56 -9.31
N TYR A 307 32.96 -3.19 -10.23
CA TYR A 307 33.66 -2.49 -11.28
C TYR A 307 33.73 -3.33 -12.55
N ILE A 308 33.94 -2.64 -13.66
CA ILE A 308 34.21 -3.22 -14.98
C ILE A 308 35.50 -2.63 -15.52
N PHE A 309 36.06 -3.29 -16.53
CA PHE A 309 37.17 -2.71 -17.28
C PHE A 309 36.70 -2.23 -18.65
N LEU A 310 36.97 -0.96 -18.92
CA LEU A 310 36.76 -0.36 -20.25
C LEU A 310 38.10 -0.22 -20.98
N GLU A 311 38.09 -0.47 -22.28
CA GLU A 311 39.24 -0.20 -23.14
C GLU A 311 39.35 1.30 -23.42
N GLU A 312 40.49 1.90 -23.12
CA GLU A 312 40.82 3.30 -23.42
C GLU A 312 42.27 3.37 -23.91
N ASN A 313 42.47 3.68 -25.16
CA ASN A 313 43.81 3.80 -25.79
C ASN A 313 44.70 2.54 -25.67
N GLY A 314 44.09 1.36 -25.87
CA GLY A 314 44.82 0.08 -25.79
C GLY A 314 45.14 -0.36 -24.36
N ARG A 315 44.49 0.24 -23.35
CA ARG A 315 44.64 -0.11 -21.90
C ARG A 315 43.32 -0.35 -21.27
N ALA A 316 43.28 -1.29 -20.33
CA ALA A 316 42.11 -1.56 -19.48
C ALA A 316 42.00 -0.52 -18.37
N LYS A 317 40.96 0.29 -18.38
CA LYS A 317 40.65 1.27 -17.34
C LYS A 317 39.53 0.74 -16.43
N ARG A 318 39.84 0.65 -15.14
CA ARG A 318 38.83 0.28 -14.13
C ARG A 318 37.82 1.39 -13.96
N VAL A 319 36.54 1.04 -14.04
CA VAL A 319 35.41 1.95 -13.83
C VAL A 319 34.45 1.32 -12.80
N GLU A 320 34.16 2.07 -11.75
CA GLU A 320 33.17 1.65 -10.74
C GLU A 320 31.77 1.78 -11.31
N VAL A 321 30.95 0.77 -11.03
CA VAL A 321 29.57 0.70 -11.50
C VAL A 321 28.62 0.32 -10.38
N THR A 322 27.40 0.86 -10.46
CA THR A 322 26.27 0.41 -9.64
C THR A 322 25.50 -0.63 -10.44
N LEU A 323 25.12 -1.72 -9.78
CA LEU A 323 24.31 -2.75 -10.42
C LEU A 323 22.83 -2.36 -10.38
N GLY A 324 22.17 -2.51 -11.53
CA GLY A 324 20.73 -2.46 -11.65
C GLY A 324 20.10 -3.85 -11.65
N LYS A 325 19.15 -4.09 -12.54
CA LYS A 325 18.42 -5.37 -12.65
C LYS A 325 19.30 -6.46 -13.29
N ARG A 326 19.10 -7.68 -12.81
CA ARG A 326 19.73 -8.87 -13.40
C ARG A 326 18.76 -9.50 -14.41
N PHE A 327 19.31 -9.90 -15.58
CA PHE A 327 18.62 -10.59 -16.65
C PHE A 327 19.39 -11.84 -17.00
N ASP A 328 18.99 -12.98 -16.49
CA ASP A 328 19.67 -14.28 -16.68
C ASP A 328 21.20 -14.19 -16.45
N ASP A 329 21.96 -14.19 -17.55
CA ASP A 329 23.42 -14.08 -17.60
C ASP A 329 23.97 -12.66 -17.70
N LYS A 330 23.10 -11.65 -17.74
CA LYS A 330 23.43 -10.24 -17.94
C LYS A 330 23.02 -9.38 -16.75
N LEU A 331 23.73 -8.28 -16.57
CA LEU A 331 23.49 -7.30 -15.51
C LEU A 331 23.36 -5.90 -16.10
N GLU A 332 22.34 -5.16 -15.64
CA GLU A 332 22.27 -3.72 -15.87
C GLU A 332 23.36 -3.05 -15.06
N VAL A 333 24.15 -2.17 -15.71
CA VAL A 333 25.20 -1.38 -15.07
C VAL A 333 24.95 0.11 -15.26
N LEU A 334 25.13 0.85 -14.18
CA LEU A 334 24.92 2.29 -14.10
C LEU A 334 26.24 2.97 -13.75
N SER A 335 26.73 3.86 -14.57
CA SER A 335 27.85 4.76 -14.28
C SER A 335 27.85 5.93 -15.24
N GLU A 336 28.29 7.09 -14.79
CA GLU A 336 28.43 8.30 -15.62
C GLU A 336 29.50 8.18 -16.69
N PHE A 337 30.41 7.21 -16.54
CA PHE A 337 31.53 6.99 -17.45
C PHE A 337 31.20 6.06 -18.61
N LEU A 338 30.01 5.46 -18.65
CA LEU A 338 29.60 4.56 -19.72
C LEU A 338 29.17 5.34 -20.95
N LYS A 339 29.77 5.04 -22.08
CA LYS A 339 29.39 5.59 -23.36
C LYS A 339 29.14 4.47 -24.36
N GLU A 340 28.18 4.69 -25.25
CA GLU A 340 27.90 3.78 -26.35
C GLU A 340 29.12 3.65 -27.27
N GLY A 341 29.45 2.45 -27.70
CA GLY A 341 30.61 2.15 -28.52
C GLY A 341 31.93 1.93 -27.76
N THR A 342 31.98 2.16 -26.44
CA THR A 342 33.20 1.89 -25.65
C THR A 342 33.44 0.39 -25.54
N GLY A 343 34.69 -0.04 -25.64
CA GLY A 343 35.08 -1.43 -25.51
C GLY A 343 35.00 -1.91 -24.05
N LEU A 344 34.18 -2.90 -23.75
CA LEU A 344 34.10 -3.60 -22.47
C LEU A 344 35.01 -4.84 -22.50
N VAL A 345 35.89 -4.98 -21.54
CA VAL A 345 36.70 -6.18 -21.39
C VAL A 345 35.88 -7.27 -20.68
N THR A 346 35.76 -8.43 -21.30
CA THR A 346 34.90 -9.54 -20.81
C THR A 346 35.69 -10.77 -20.35
N GLU A 347 36.92 -10.97 -20.82
CA GLU A 347 37.87 -12.04 -20.44
C GLU A 347 39.30 -11.52 -20.54
#